data_10f30f2ed84d4431097e9ca6356089f6
#
_entry.id   10f30f2ed84d4431097e9ca6356089f6
#
_cell.length_a   1.000
_cell.length_b   1.000
_cell.length_c   1.000
_cell.angle_alpha   90.00
_cell.angle_beta   90.00
_cell.angle_gamma   90.00
#
_symmetry.space_group_name_H-M   'P 1'
#
loop_
_entity.id
_entity.type
_entity.pdbx_description
1 polymer ?
#
loop_
_entity_poly.entity_id
_entity_poly.type
_entity_poly.pdbx_seq_one_letter_code
_entity_poly.pdbx_strand_id
1 'polypeptide(L)'
;MSEPIVFISHLKIKEDKLEVFKESSREIFEMMEASKPGTLVHVGFVNEDGTKISFIHVFPSAEAMDDHMGGVEDRANEAFELVDTVGYEIYGTPSGQVMQMMEQFAGSGITLSVEPEYFGGYMRFISG
;
A
#
# COMPACT_ATOMS: atom_id res chain seq x y z
N MET A 1 -4.40 -8.02 -22.08
CA MET A 1 -3.19 -7.76 -21.30
C MET A 1 -3.53 -6.98 -20.04
N SER A 2 -2.91 -7.36 -18.96
CA SER A 2 -3.12 -6.66 -17.69
C SER A 2 -2.35 -5.36 -17.66
N GLU A 3 -2.92 -4.35 -17.05
CA GLU A 3 -2.25 -3.08 -16.84
C GLU A 3 -1.75 -3.01 -15.40
N PRO A 4 -0.56 -2.45 -15.17
CA PRO A 4 -0.02 -2.38 -13.81
C PRO A 4 -0.75 -1.35 -12.97
N ILE A 5 -0.68 -1.56 -11.65
CA ILE A 5 -1.22 -0.63 -10.68
C ILE A 5 -0.13 -0.29 -9.68
N VAL A 6 0.03 1.00 -9.39
CA VAL A 6 0.91 1.47 -8.32
C VAL A 6 0.02 2.04 -7.23
N PHE A 7 0.23 1.59 -6.01
CA PHE A 7 -0.53 2.05 -4.85
C PHE A 7 0.45 2.56 -3.80
N ILE A 8 0.26 3.81 -3.39
CA ILE A 8 1.12 4.43 -2.38
C ILE A 8 0.25 4.87 -1.21
N SER A 9 0.63 4.46 0.00
CA SER A 9 -0.02 4.92 1.21
C SER A 9 0.94 5.81 2.00
N HIS A 10 0.42 6.93 2.51
CA HIS A 10 1.18 7.88 3.32
C HIS A 10 0.63 7.88 4.73
N LEU A 11 1.50 7.67 5.71
CA LEU A 11 1.12 7.52 7.10
C LEU A 11 1.95 8.45 7.97
N LYS A 12 1.32 8.97 9.03
CA LYS A 12 2.01 9.73 10.06
C LYS A 12 2.23 8.81 11.26
N ILE A 13 3.44 8.74 11.75
CA ILE A 13 3.79 7.86 12.86
C ILE A 13 3.45 8.55 14.17
N LYS A 14 2.74 7.87 15.05
CA LYS A 14 2.39 8.39 16.37
C LYS A 14 3.66 8.53 17.20
N GLU A 15 3.62 9.43 18.18
CA GLU A 15 4.78 9.73 19.02
C GLU A 15 5.36 8.47 19.63
N ASP A 16 6.68 8.32 19.52
CA ASP A 16 7.46 7.20 20.10
C ASP A 16 7.09 5.83 19.56
N LYS A 17 6.42 5.74 18.40
CA LYS A 17 5.98 4.46 17.83
C LYS A 17 6.79 4.00 16.62
N LEU A 18 7.81 4.74 16.21
CA LEU A 18 8.56 4.43 14.99
C LEU A 18 9.17 3.02 15.02
N GLU A 19 9.91 2.70 16.08
CA GLU A 19 10.62 1.41 16.13
C GLU A 19 9.66 0.23 16.22
N VAL A 20 8.57 0.37 17.00
CA VAL A 20 7.55 -0.67 17.08
C VAL A 20 6.88 -0.86 15.71
N PHE A 21 6.59 0.23 15.04
CA PHE A 21 5.96 0.17 13.71
C PHE A 21 6.88 -0.46 12.68
N LYS A 22 8.16 -0.11 12.70
CA LYS A 22 9.15 -0.74 11.80
C LYS A 22 9.22 -2.25 12.00
N GLU A 23 9.24 -2.69 13.27
CA GLU A 23 9.30 -4.12 13.57
C GLU A 23 8.05 -4.84 13.07
N SER A 24 6.88 -4.28 13.35
CA SER A 24 5.61 -4.82 12.89
C SER A 24 5.56 -4.88 11.36
N SER A 25 6.05 -3.83 10.70
CA SER A 25 6.08 -3.77 9.23
C SER A 25 7.00 -4.83 8.63
N ARG A 26 8.16 -5.08 9.25
CA ARG A 26 9.08 -6.12 8.78
C ARG A 26 8.42 -7.49 8.80
N GLU A 27 7.67 -7.80 9.85
CA GLU A 27 6.93 -9.06 9.95
C GLU A 27 5.88 -9.17 8.85
N ILE A 28 5.19 -8.06 8.56
CA ILE A 28 4.19 -8.02 7.48
C ILE A 28 4.87 -8.23 6.13
N PHE A 29 6.01 -7.58 5.87
CA PHE A 29 6.75 -7.76 4.62
C PHE A 29 7.12 -9.23 4.41
N GLU A 30 7.62 -9.90 5.43
CA GLU A 30 7.99 -11.32 5.34
C GLU A 30 6.77 -12.18 5.03
N MET A 31 5.68 -11.95 5.73
CA MET A 31 4.44 -12.71 5.53
C MET A 31 3.87 -12.48 4.13
N MET A 32 3.85 -11.23 3.67
CA MET A 32 3.31 -10.88 2.37
C MET A 32 4.19 -11.40 1.23
N GLU A 33 5.50 -11.35 1.40
CA GLU A 33 6.42 -11.90 0.40
C GLU A 33 6.15 -13.39 0.18
N ALA A 34 5.91 -14.10 1.27
CA ALA A 34 5.67 -15.55 1.20
C ALA A 34 4.28 -15.89 0.66
N SER A 35 3.26 -15.08 0.98
CA SER A 35 1.86 -15.44 0.73
C SER A 35 1.19 -14.69 -0.42
N LYS A 36 1.81 -13.62 -0.91
CA LYS A 36 1.20 -12.76 -1.95
C LYS A 36 2.13 -12.61 -3.16
N PRO A 37 2.36 -13.67 -3.92
CA PRO A 37 3.34 -13.62 -5.03
C PRO A 37 2.95 -12.65 -6.15
N GLY A 38 1.70 -12.24 -6.25
CA GLY A 38 1.25 -11.26 -7.23
C GLY A 38 1.68 -9.83 -6.89
N THR A 39 2.12 -9.55 -5.67
CA THR A 39 2.62 -8.23 -5.31
C THR A 39 4.08 -8.14 -5.72
N LEU A 40 4.36 -7.36 -6.74
CA LEU A 40 5.71 -7.27 -7.32
C LEU A 40 6.66 -6.43 -6.48
N VAL A 41 6.15 -5.36 -5.88
CA VAL A 41 6.94 -4.46 -5.04
C VAL A 41 6.11 -4.10 -3.81
N HIS A 42 6.74 -4.15 -2.66
CA HIS A 42 6.14 -3.72 -1.41
C HIS A 42 7.30 -3.19 -0.54
N VAL A 43 7.53 -1.89 -0.57
CA VAL A 43 8.66 -1.25 0.11
C VAL A 43 8.16 -0.07 0.93
N GLY A 44 8.89 0.24 2.00
CA GLY A 44 8.57 1.36 2.86
C GLY A 44 9.74 2.32 2.98
N PHE A 45 9.43 3.61 3.04
CA PHE A 45 10.42 4.67 3.19
C PHE A 45 9.99 5.58 4.32
N VAL A 46 10.94 5.94 5.17
CA VAL A 46 10.71 6.83 6.30
C VAL A 46 11.35 8.19 5.99
N ASN A 47 10.68 9.27 6.34
CA ASN A 47 11.25 10.60 6.11
C ASN A 47 12.39 10.89 7.09
N GLU A 48 13.08 12.02 6.87
CA GLU A 48 14.31 12.34 7.57
C GLU A 48 14.15 12.38 9.09
N ASP A 49 13.06 12.94 9.59
CA ASP A 49 12.87 13.08 11.04
C ASP A 49 12.10 11.91 11.69
N GLY A 50 11.75 10.90 10.92
CA GLY A 50 11.09 9.71 11.46
C GLY A 50 9.62 9.87 11.81
N THR A 51 8.97 10.92 11.31
CA THR A 51 7.57 11.20 11.63
C THR A 51 6.58 10.66 10.61
N LYS A 52 7.05 10.34 9.39
CA LYS A 52 6.19 9.87 8.31
C LYS A 52 6.80 8.67 7.62
N ILE A 53 5.95 7.79 7.16
CA ILE A 53 6.35 6.63 6.39
C ILE A 53 5.43 6.50 5.18
N SER A 54 5.99 6.08 4.04
CA SER A 54 5.22 5.81 2.84
C SER A 54 5.51 4.39 2.37
N PHE A 55 4.46 3.68 1.98
CA PHE A 55 4.58 2.34 1.40
C PHE A 55 4.23 2.41 -0.07
N ILE A 56 5.08 1.81 -0.89
CA ILE A 56 4.88 1.74 -2.33
C ILE A 56 4.63 0.29 -2.72
N HIS A 57 3.51 0.06 -3.40
CA HIS A 57 3.10 -1.26 -3.86
C HIS A 57 2.98 -1.23 -5.38
N VAL A 58 3.45 -2.28 -6.04
CA VAL A 58 3.25 -2.43 -7.49
C VAL A 58 2.63 -3.80 -7.76
N PHE A 59 1.56 -3.79 -8.53
CA PHE A 59 0.82 -4.99 -8.92
C PHE A 59 0.79 -5.09 -10.44
N PRO A 60 0.87 -6.31 -11.02
CA PRO A 60 0.78 -6.46 -12.47
C PRO A 60 -0.65 -6.35 -12.99
N SER A 61 -1.66 -6.38 -12.12
CA SER A 61 -3.06 -6.39 -12.53
C SER A 61 -3.95 -6.00 -11.35
N ALA A 62 -5.21 -5.69 -11.66
CA ALA A 62 -6.22 -5.45 -10.63
C ALA A 62 -6.47 -6.70 -9.78
N GLU A 63 -6.42 -7.87 -10.40
CA GLU A 63 -6.60 -9.15 -9.70
C GLU A 63 -5.51 -9.36 -8.65
N ALA A 64 -4.26 -9.04 -8.98
CA ALA A 64 -3.16 -9.16 -8.03
C ALA A 64 -3.34 -8.19 -6.85
N MET A 65 -3.86 -7.00 -7.11
CA MET A 65 -4.16 -6.06 -6.05
C MET A 65 -5.29 -6.57 -5.16
N ASP A 66 -6.35 -7.15 -5.74
CA ASP A 66 -7.44 -7.76 -4.98
C ASP A 66 -6.89 -8.80 -4.00
N ASP A 67 -6.00 -9.66 -4.48
CA ASP A 67 -5.40 -10.70 -3.65
C ASP A 67 -4.56 -10.11 -2.52
N HIS A 68 -3.76 -9.08 -2.83
CA HIS A 68 -2.94 -8.39 -1.83
C HIS A 68 -3.80 -7.78 -0.72
N MET A 69 -4.94 -7.19 -1.10
CA MET A 69 -5.81 -6.49 -0.15
C MET A 69 -6.64 -7.43 0.73
N GLY A 70 -6.61 -8.74 0.45
CA GLY A 70 -7.28 -9.71 1.33
C GLY A 70 -6.70 -9.64 2.75
N GLY A 71 -7.56 -9.47 3.75
CA GLY A 71 -7.14 -9.36 5.15
C GLY A 71 -6.63 -7.98 5.55
N VAL A 72 -6.73 -6.98 4.66
CA VAL A 72 -6.20 -5.64 4.94
C VAL A 72 -6.88 -4.97 6.14
N GLU A 73 -8.14 -5.28 6.39
CA GLU A 73 -8.86 -4.67 7.52
C GLU A 73 -8.21 -5.04 8.85
N ASP A 74 -7.83 -6.29 9.03
CA ASP A 74 -7.17 -6.73 10.26
C ASP A 74 -5.80 -6.05 10.41
N ARG A 75 -5.03 -5.98 9.31
CA ARG A 75 -3.73 -5.32 9.32
C ARG A 75 -3.86 -3.83 9.62
N ALA A 76 -4.87 -3.18 9.03
CA ALA A 76 -5.12 -1.77 9.24
C ALA A 76 -5.50 -1.47 10.69
N ASN A 77 -6.34 -2.30 11.30
CA ASN A 77 -6.74 -2.11 12.69
C ASN A 77 -5.54 -2.16 13.63
N GLU A 78 -4.62 -3.09 13.42
CA GLU A 78 -3.40 -3.17 14.20
C GLU A 78 -2.51 -1.95 13.96
N ALA A 79 -2.40 -1.52 12.71
CA ALA A 79 -1.55 -0.39 12.34
C ALA A 79 -2.06 0.92 12.92
N PHE A 80 -3.38 1.11 13.00
CA PHE A 80 -3.97 2.36 13.48
C PHE A 80 -3.65 2.67 14.94
N GLU A 81 -3.17 1.71 15.69
CA GLU A 81 -2.67 1.98 17.03
C GLU A 81 -1.32 2.70 17.01
N LEU A 82 -0.59 2.59 15.90
CA LEU A 82 0.78 3.08 15.78
C LEU A 82 0.91 4.26 14.82
N VAL A 83 -0.01 4.39 13.86
CA VAL A 83 0.05 5.41 12.81
C VAL A 83 -1.32 5.97 12.49
N ASP A 84 -1.33 7.16 11.90
CA ASP A 84 -2.53 7.77 11.33
C ASP A 84 -2.37 7.85 9.82
N THR A 85 -3.42 7.52 9.07
CA THR A 85 -3.38 7.61 7.62
C THR A 85 -3.50 9.07 7.19
N VAL A 86 -2.60 9.49 6.31
CA VAL A 86 -2.62 10.84 5.72
C VAL A 86 -3.30 10.83 4.37
N GLY A 87 -2.98 9.85 3.53
CA GLY A 87 -3.56 9.80 2.20
C GLY A 87 -3.12 8.58 1.42
N TYR A 88 -3.79 8.38 0.29
CA TYR A 88 -3.50 7.30 -0.65
C TYR A 88 -3.37 7.85 -2.06
N GLU A 89 -2.47 7.26 -2.85
CA GLU A 89 -2.34 7.54 -4.27
C GLU A 89 -2.48 6.22 -5.02
N ILE A 90 -3.31 6.20 -6.04
CA ILE A 90 -3.52 5.02 -6.88
C ILE A 90 -3.28 5.42 -8.33
N TYR A 91 -2.43 4.66 -9.00
CA TYR A 91 -2.12 4.84 -10.43
C TYR A 91 -2.54 3.55 -11.13
N GLY A 92 -3.51 3.65 -12.02
CA GLY A 92 -4.13 2.51 -12.67
C GLY A 92 -5.58 2.35 -12.26
N THR A 93 -6.19 1.25 -12.66
CA THR A 93 -7.62 0.99 -12.44
C THR A 93 -7.80 -0.28 -11.60
N PRO A 94 -7.95 -0.14 -10.28
CA PRO A 94 -8.26 -1.28 -9.42
C PRO A 94 -9.66 -1.82 -9.70
N SER A 95 -9.98 -2.97 -9.11
CA SER A 95 -11.35 -3.50 -9.18
C SER A 95 -12.32 -2.55 -8.48
N GLY A 96 -13.59 -2.64 -8.85
CA GLY A 96 -14.63 -1.85 -8.19
C GLY A 96 -14.70 -2.09 -6.69
N GLN A 97 -14.46 -3.32 -6.26
CA GLN A 97 -14.45 -3.69 -4.85
C GLN A 97 -13.32 -2.97 -4.09
N VAL A 98 -12.12 -2.97 -4.66
CA VAL A 98 -10.98 -2.28 -4.03
C VAL A 98 -11.20 -0.77 -4.01
N MET A 99 -11.69 -0.20 -5.12
CA MET A 99 -11.96 1.24 -5.16
C MET A 99 -12.98 1.65 -4.10
N GLN A 100 -14.05 0.87 -3.93
CA GLN A 100 -15.05 1.14 -2.92
C GLN A 100 -14.46 1.10 -1.52
N MET A 101 -13.60 0.11 -1.25
CA MET A 101 -12.92 -0.01 0.02
C MET A 101 -11.99 1.19 0.28
N MET A 102 -11.25 1.62 -0.75
CA MET A 102 -10.34 2.76 -0.62
C MET A 102 -11.11 4.06 -0.36
N GLU A 103 -12.26 4.23 -1.02
CA GLU A 103 -13.11 5.40 -0.78
C GLU A 103 -13.62 5.43 0.66
N GLN A 104 -13.91 4.25 1.24
CA GLN A 104 -14.31 4.16 2.65
C GLN A 104 -13.16 4.51 3.59
N PHE A 105 -11.95 4.01 3.29
CA PHE A 105 -10.76 4.34 4.10
C PHE A 105 -10.42 5.82 4.01
N ALA A 106 -10.70 6.44 2.88
CA ALA A 106 -10.42 7.85 2.63
C ALA A 106 -11.47 8.79 3.22
N GLY A 107 -12.23 8.33 4.19
CA GLY A 107 -13.20 9.18 4.90
C GLY A 107 -12.53 10.44 5.48
N SER A 108 -13.26 11.23 6.19
CA SER A 108 -12.88 12.60 6.57
C SER A 108 -11.39 12.76 6.96
N GLY A 109 -10.71 13.69 6.30
CA GLY A 109 -9.33 14.06 6.60
C GLY A 109 -8.27 13.25 5.88
N ILE A 110 -8.65 12.21 5.15
CA ILE A 110 -7.71 11.35 4.41
C ILE A 110 -7.91 11.60 2.92
N THR A 111 -6.83 11.97 2.22
CA THR A 111 -6.92 12.23 0.78
C THR A 111 -6.82 10.94 -0.02
N LEU A 112 -7.50 10.91 -1.16
CA LEU A 112 -7.40 9.82 -2.12
C LEU A 112 -7.22 10.44 -3.50
N SER A 113 -6.09 10.16 -4.13
CA SER A 113 -5.76 10.63 -5.47
C SER A 113 -5.70 9.44 -6.41
N VAL A 114 -6.38 9.52 -7.56
CA VAL A 114 -6.41 8.41 -8.52
C VAL A 114 -6.11 8.94 -9.92
N GLU A 115 -5.15 8.31 -10.58
CA GLU A 115 -4.87 8.54 -12.00
C GLU A 115 -5.07 7.21 -12.72
N PRO A 116 -6.27 6.97 -13.27
CA PRO A 116 -6.67 5.62 -13.67
C PRO A 116 -6.12 5.12 -15.00
N GLU A 117 -5.72 6.02 -15.89
CA GLU A 117 -5.35 5.60 -17.24
C GLU A 117 -3.87 5.27 -17.36
N TYR A 118 -3.58 4.01 -17.63
CA TYR A 118 -2.22 3.59 -17.91
C TYR A 118 -1.83 4.11 -19.30
N PHE A 119 -0.83 4.98 -19.34
CA PHE A 119 -0.36 5.58 -20.59
C PHE A 119 0.60 4.66 -21.34
N GLY A 120 1.52 4.05 -20.62
CA GLY A 120 2.54 3.21 -21.24
C GLY A 120 3.80 3.18 -20.41
N GLY A 121 4.77 2.45 -20.88
CA GLY A 121 6.04 2.27 -20.21
C GLY A 121 6.37 0.81 -20.06
N TYR A 122 7.35 0.50 -19.23
CA TYR A 122 7.73 -0.89 -18.98
C TYR A 122 8.23 -1.02 -17.54
N MET A 123 8.16 -2.26 -17.05
CA MET A 123 8.73 -2.62 -15.76
C MET A 123 9.71 -3.76 -16.01
N ARG A 124 10.88 -3.67 -15.39
CA ARG A 124 11.91 -4.70 -15.54
C ARG A 124 12.18 -5.29 -14.16
N PHE A 125 11.76 -6.53 -13.98
CA PHE A 125 11.97 -7.22 -12.73
C PHE A 125 13.02 -8.29 -12.91
N ILE A 126 13.90 -8.40 -11.92
CA ILE A 126 14.89 -9.46 -11.89
C ILE A 126 14.20 -10.65 -11.26
N SER A 127 14.00 -11.70 -12.05
CA SER A 127 13.50 -12.95 -11.51
C SER A 127 14.68 -13.69 -10.91
N GLY A 128 14.60 -13.88 -9.60
CA GLY A 128 15.71 -14.52 -8.90
C GLY A 128 15.25 -15.65 -8.09
#